data_769fc95f8e351faae0d2b3c674e326b1
#
_entry.id   769fc95f8e351faae0d2b3c674e326b1
#
_cell.length_a   1.000
_cell.length_b   1.000
_cell.length_c   1.000
_cell.angle_alpha   90.00
_cell.angle_beta   90.00
_cell.angle_gamma   90.00
#
_symmetry.space_group_name_H-M   'P 1'
#
loop_
_entity.id
_entity.type
_entity.pdbx_description
1 polymer ?
#
loop_
_entity_poly.entity_id
_entity_poly.type
_entity_poly.pdbx_seq_one_letter_code
_entity_poly.pdbx_strand_id
1 'polypeptide(L)'
;MIYYFSGTGNSKHVAERLKQATGDELAEMTSTATLSAGPTLGLVFPVYAWGIPAIVTDFITRNSSRIESSYLYAVMTCGDDIGYADHILNKLLNGRLDAAFSVHMPNTYVCLPGFDVDKDQVANAKVEATHQRLPHIAESINNKEKKTDVCRGKLPWLKTYILRPLFNRFLVTDKYFWTAKHCSRCKRCVRSCPLGNITLDQQGNIAWKHENCTGCL
;
A
#
# COMPACT_ATOMS: atom_id res chain seq x y z
N MET A 1 8.49 -15.59 -0.41
CA MET A 1 8.45 -14.49 -1.40
C MET A 1 7.54 -13.39 -0.88
N ILE A 2 7.98 -12.13 -0.89
CA ILE A 2 7.23 -10.95 -0.48
C ILE A 2 6.87 -10.12 -1.71
N TYR A 3 5.59 -9.87 -1.94
CA TYR A 3 5.12 -8.93 -2.96
C TYR A 3 4.73 -7.61 -2.30
N TYR A 4 5.21 -6.50 -2.83
CA TYR A 4 4.88 -5.19 -2.28
C TYR A 4 4.34 -4.22 -3.33
N PHE A 5 3.49 -3.31 -2.88
CA PHE A 5 3.13 -2.09 -3.59
C PHE A 5 3.47 -0.88 -2.71
N SER A 6 4.03 0.17 -3.30
CA SER A 6 4.37 1.39 -2.57
C SER A 6 4.20 2.62 -3.46
N GLY A 7 3.37 3.58 -3.04
CA GLY A 7 3.23 4.87 -3.72
C GLY A 7 4.35 5.85 -3.37
N THR A 8 4.68 5.98 -2.08
CA THR A 8 5.58 7.00 -1.53
C THR A 8 6.85 6.44 -0.88
N GLY A 9 7.08 5.13 -0.95
CA GLY A 9 8.27 4.49 -0.38
C GLY A 9 8.03 3.78 0.96
N ASN A 10 7.04 4.15 1.74
CA ASN A 10 6.79 3.60 3.08
C ASN A 10 6.67 2.07 3.10
N SER A 11 5.80 1.51 2.27
CA SER A 11 5.59 0.05 2.21
C SER A 11 6.81 -0.68 1.62
N LYS A 12 7.53 -0.06 0.68
CA LYS A 12 8.79 -0.60 0.17
C LYS A 12 9.82 -0.72 1.27
N HIS A 13 9.99 0.32 2.09
CA HIS A 13 10.90 0.30 3.24
C HIS A 13 10.58 -0.84 4.21
N VAL A 14 9.29 -1.02 4.55
CA VAL A 14 8.83 -2.12 5.40
C VAL A 14 9.11 -3.48 4.76
N ALA A 15 8.83 -3.64 3.47
CA ALA A 15 9.07 -4.88 2.74
C ALA A 15 10.57 -5.24 2.66
N GLU A 16 11.45 -4.26 2.45
CA GLU A 16 12.91 -4.45 2.46
C GLU A 16 13.44 -4.90 3.83
N ARG A 17 12.91 -4.33 4.92
CA ARG A 17 13.24 -4.76 6.28
C ARG A 17 12.75 -6.17 6.58
N LEU A 18 11.54 -6.52 6.16
CA LEU A 18 11.02 -7.89 6.31
C LEU A 18 11.85 -8.89 5.49
N LYS A 19 12.22 -8.57 4.24
CA LYS A 19 13.12 -9.39 3.44
C LYS A 19 14.41 -9.73 4.20
N GLN A 20 15.04 -8.71 4.82
CA GLN A 20 16.28 -8.92 5.59
C GLN A 20 16.08 -9.84 6.80
N ALA A 21 14.91 -9.76 7.46
CA ALA A 21 14.63 -10.53 8.66
C ALA A 21 14.09 -11.95 8.40
N THR A 22 13.40 -12.17 7.26
CA THR A 22 12.81 -13.48 6.92
C THR A 22 13.64 -14.28 5.91
N GLY A 23 14.58 -13.63 5.20
CA GLY A 23 15.33 -14.23 4.11
C GLY A 23 14.54 -14.42 2.81
N ASP A 24 13.31 -13.92 2.76
CA ASP A 24 12.44 -14.00 1.59
C ASP A 24 12.93 -13.11 0.44
N GLU A 25 12.62 -13.49 -0.80
CA GLU A 25 12.79 -12.62 -1.95
C GLU A 25 11.68 -11.55 -2.02
N LEU A 26 11.97 -10.45 -2.72
CA LEU A 26 11.11 -9.29 -2.83
C LEU A 26 10.77 -8.99 -4.29
N ALA A 27 9.48 -8.80 -4.59
CA ALA A 27 9.00 -8.39 -5.90
C ALA A 27 7.94 -7.30 -5.79
N GLU A 28 7.88 -6.41 -6.78
CA GLU A 28 6.89 -5.35 -6.85
C GLU A 28 5.58 -5.84 -7.50
N MET A 29 4.44 -5.43 -6.94
CA MET A 29 3.14 -5.67 -7.54
C MET A 29 2.95 -4.72 -8.72
N THR A 30 3.17 -5.21 -9.93
CA THR A 30 2.93 -4.46 -11.17
C THR A 30 1.73 -5.02 -11.93
N SER A 31 1.31 -4.31 -12.99
CA SER A 31 0.22 -4.79 -13.87
C SER A 31 0.53 -6.10 -14.59
N THR A 32 1.80 -6.48 -14.70
CA THR A 32 2.28 -7.70 -15.37
C THR A 32 2.87 -8.73 -14.42
N ALA A 33 3.10 -8.38 -13.15
CA ALA A 33 3.68 -9.30 -12.19
C ALA A 33 2.77 -10.51 -11.93
N THR A 34 3.40 -11.69 -11.86
CA THR A 34 2.75 -12.97 -11.56
C THR A 34 3.26 -13.51 -10.23
N LEU A 35 2.40 -14.20 -9.49
CA LEU A 35 2.79 -14.88 -8.27
C LEU A 35 3.65 -16.11 -8.58
N SER A 36 4.74 -16.26 -7.85
CA SER A 36 5.52 -17.50 -7.80
C SER A 36 4.98 -18.39 -6.67
N ALA A 37 4.83 -19.67 -6.95
CA ALA A 37 4.49 -20.64 -5.92
C ALA A 37 5.61 -20.73 -4.87
N GLY A 38 5.25 -20.91 -3.61
CA GLY A 38 6.21 -21.01 -2.53
C GLY A 38 5.56 -21.32 -1.19
N PRO A 39 6.34 -21.74 -0.19
CA PRO A 39 5.80 -22.11 1.12
C PRO A 39 5.21 -20.93 1.89
N THR A 40 5.61 -19.73 1.54
CA THR A 40 5.19 -18.48 2.19
C THR A 40 4.94 -17.41 1.15
N LEU A 41 3.82 -16.70 1.29
CA LEU A 41 3.46 -15.54 0.49
C LEU A 41 3.18 -14.35 1.39
N GLY A 42 3.99 -13.31 1.26
CA GLY A 42 3.81 -12.04 1.95
C GLY A 42 3.25 -10.96 1.03
N LEU A 43 2.30 -10.18 1.52
CA LEU A 43 1.72 -9.02 0.84
C LEU A 43 2.01 -7.77 1.68
N VAL A 44 2.76 -6.79 1.13
CA VAL A 44 3.11 -5.54 1.83
C VAL A 44 2.61 -4.36 1.03
N PHE A 45 1.71 -3.56 1.59
CA PHE A 45 1.08 -2.45 0.85
C PHE A 45 0.51 -1.38 1.78
N PRO A 46 0.31 -0.14 1.28
CA PRO A 46 -0.31 0.92 2.05
C PRO A 46 -1.83 0.76 2.10
N VAL A 47 -2.43 1.23 3.18
CA VAL A 47 -3.88 1.39 3.28
C VAL A 47 -4.26 2.78 2.79
N TYR A 48 -5.14 2.85 1.80
CA TYR A 48 -5.68 4.10 1.28
C TYR A 48 -7.17 4.21 1.63
N ALA A 49 -7.52 5.28 2.31
CA ALA A 49 -8.90 5.52 2.76
C ALA A 49 -9.53 4.25 3.40
N TRP A 50 -8.85 3.67 4.39
CA TRP A 50 -9.30 2.48 5.16
C TRP A 50 -9.59 1.25 4.30
N GLY A 51 -8.86 1.07 3.22
CA GLY A 51 -9.02 -0.09 2.34
C GLY A 51 -7.79 -0.38 1.49
N ILE A 52 -7.90 -1.41 0.67
CA ILE A 52 -6.85 -1.91 -0.19
C ILE A 52 -6.75 -1.03 -1.45
N PRO A 53 -5.55 -0.63 -1.90
CA PRO A 53 -5.37 0.03 -3.20
C PRO A 53 -5.83 -0.84 -4.37
N ALA A 54 -6.40 -0.21 -5.41
CA ALA A 54 -6.91 -0.93 -6.58
C ALA A 54 -5.86 -1.84 -7.22
N ILE A 55 -4.63 -1.37 -7.38
CA ILE A 55 -3.52 -2.17 -7.96
C ILE A 55 -3.25 -3.45 -7.18
N VAL A 56 -3.38 -3.42 -5.84
CA VAL A 56 -3.21 -4.61 -4.98
C VAL A 56 -4.39 -5.57 -5.18
N THR A 57 -5.62 -5.02 -5.23
CA THR A 57 -6.82 -5.82 -5.52
C THR A 57 -6.72 -6.51 -6.87
N ASP A 58 -6.32 -5.77 -7.91
CA ASP A 58 -6.16 -6.28 -9.28
C ASP A 58 -5.05 -7.33 -9.35
N PHE A 59 -3.92 -7.09 -8.66
CA PHE A 59 -2.82 -8.07 -8.58
C PHE A 59 -3.29 -9.39 -7.96
N ILE A 60 -3.98 -9.35 -6.82
CA ILE A 60 -4.51 -10.54 -6.15
C ILE A 60 -5.53 -11.25 -7.02
N THR A 61 -6.47 -10.52 -7.61
CA THR A 61 -7.54 -11.08 -8.45
C THR A 61 -6.97 -11.81 -9.67
N ARG A 62 -6.04 -11.20 -10.39
CA ARG A 62 -5.39 -11.80 -11.56
C ARG A 62 -4.55 -13.04 -11.22
N ASN A 63 -4.03 -13.12 -10.01
CA ASN A 63 -3.20 -14.22 -9.55
C ASN A 63 -3.93 -15.18 -8.61
N SER A 64 -5.24 -15.07 -8.45
CA SER A 64 -6.03 -15.84 -7.47
C SER A 64 -5.86 -17.35 -7.61
N SER A 65 -5.78 -17.88 -8.85
CA SER A 65 -5.54 -19.30 -9.13
C SER A 65 -4.12 -19.78 -8.81
N ARG A 66 -3.18 -18.87 -8.54
CA ARG A 66 -1.78 -19.16 -8.22
C ARG A 66 -1.46 -19.00 -6.73
N ILE A 67 -2.45 -18.59 -5.93
CA ILE A 67 -2.28 -18.47 -4.48
C ILE A 67 -2.40 -19.87 -3.88
N GLU A 68 -1.30 -20.63 -3.93
CA GLU A 68 -1.21 -22.00 -3.39
C GLU A 68 -0.29 -22.10 -2.18
N SER A 69 0.16 -20.95 -1.65
CA SER A 69 1.05 -20.90 -0.50
C SER A 69 0.44 -21.57 0.72
N SER A 70 1.28 -22.26 1.49
CA SER A 70 0.87 -22.89 2.74
C SER A 70 0.70 -21.89 3.88
N TYR A 71 1.37 -20.72 3.80
CA TYR A 71 1.24 -19.64 4.78
C TYR A 71 1.16 -18.29 4.06
N LEU A 72 0.07 -17.55 4.32
CA LEU A 72 -0.25 -16.29 3.66
C LEU A 72 -0.39 -15.18 4.70
N TYR A 73 0.46 -14.16 4.61
CA TYR A 73 0.43 -13.03 5.52
C TYR A 73 0.37 -11.68 4.81
N ALA A 74 -0.09 -10.66 5.53
CA ALA A 74 -0.07 -9.28 5.06
C ALA A 74 0.50 -8.34 6.10
N VAL A 75 1.30 -7.35 5.66
CA VAL A 75 1.75 -6.22 6.47
C VAL A 75 1.30 -4.94 5.81
N MET A 76 0.38 -4.24 6.46
CA MET A 76 -0.28 -3.04 5.95
C MET A 76 0.32 -1.80 6.59
N THR A 77 0.81 -0.86 5.77
CA THR A 77 1.28 0.44 6.27
C THR A 77 0.14 1.45 6.27
N CYS A 78 0.05 2.25 7.31
CA CYS A 78 -0.98 3.29 7.45
C CYS A 78 -0.43 4.51 8.18
N GLY A 79 -1.07 5.67 7.99
CA GLY A 79 -0.78 6.87 8.78
C GLY A 79 -1.26 6.73 10.23
N ASP A 80 -2.51 6.30 10.41
CA ASP A 80 -3.15 6.20 11.71
C ASP A 80 -3.80 4.84 11.95
N ASP A 81 -4.71 4.39 11.09
CA ASP A 81 -5.39 3.11 11.21
C ASP A 81 -5.77 2.52 9.86
N ILE A 82 -6.09 1.23 9.85
CA ILE A 82 -6.43 0.50 8.62
C ILE A 82 -7.94 0.33 8.39
N GLY A 83 -8.80 0.74 9.33
CA GLY A 83 -10.21 0.36 9.28
C GLY A 83 -10.36 -1.16 9.26
N TYR A 84 -11.16 -1.67 8.32
CA TYR A 84 -11.32 -3.11 8.04
C TYR A 84 -10.61 -3.55 6.74
N ALA A 85 -9.46 -2.95 6.41
CA ALA A 85 -8.70 -3.37 5.23
C ALA A 85 -8.28 -4.85 5.31
N ASP A 86 -7.95 -5.36 6.49
CA ASP A 86 -7.65 -6.78 6.74
C ASP A 86 -8.84 -7.69 6.44
N HIS A 87 -10.06 -7.30 6.79
CA HIS A 87 -11.28 -8.06 6.47
C HIS A 87 -11.55 -8.08 4.95
N ILE A 88 -11.38 -6.92 4.28
CA ILE A 88 -11.51 -6.85 2.82
C ILE A 88 -10.48 -7.76 2.16
N LEU A 89 -9.22 -7.73 2.62
CA LEU A 89 -8.16 -8.58 2.12
C LEU A 89 -8.48 -10.06 2.30
N ASN A 90 -8.87 -10.45 3.51
CA ASN A 90 -9.20 -11.85 3.79
C ASN A 90 -10.37 -12.35 2.94
N LYS A 91 -11.39 -11.51 2.71
CA LYS A 91 -12.50 -11.83 1.80
C LYS A 91 -12.00 -12.01 0.34
N LEU A 92 -11.12 -11.12 -0.13
CA LEU A 92 -10.52 -11.20 -1.47
C LEU A 92 -9.68 -12.47 -1.64
N LEU A 93 -9.06 -12.96 -0.57
CA LEU A 93 -8.27 -14.18 -0.50
C LEU A 93 -9.10 -15.44 -0.15
N ASN A 94 -10.43 -15.36 -0.20
CA ASN A 94 -11.35 -16.46 0.13
C ASN A 94 -11.12 -17.09 1.52
N GLY A 95 -10.81 -16.23 2.52
CA GLY A 95 -10.58 -16.67 3.90
C GLY A 95 -9.20 -17.29 4.18
N ARG A 96 -8.25 -17.17 3.26
CA ARG A 96 -6.94 -17.85 3.35
C ARG A 96 -5.83 -17.01 4.01
N LEU A 97 -6.13 -15.82 4.52
CA LEU A 97 -5.15 -14.99 5.22
C LEU A 97 -4.84 -15.57 6.61
N ASP A 98 -3.64 -16.10 6.79
CA ASP A 98 -3.20 -16.69 8.07
C ASP A 98 -2.78 -15.61 9.06
N ALA A 99 -2.07 -14.57 8.62
CA ALA A 99 -1.66 -13.49 9.49
C ALA A 99 -1.82 -12.11 8.86
N ALA A 100 -2.22 -11.14 9.68
CA ALA A 100 -2.35 -9.74 9.29
C ALA A 100 -1.69 -8.83 10.34
N PHE A 101 -0.85 -7.92 9.87
CA PHE A 101 -0.18 -6.93 10.70
C PHE A 101 -0.39 -5.53 10.13
N SER A 102 -0.41 -4.52 11.01
CA SER A 102 -0.33 -3.12 10.58
C SER A 102 0.85 -2.41 11.23
N VAL A 103 1.45 -1.49 10.50
CA VAL A 103 2.53 -0.63 11.00
C VAL A 103 2.25 0.83 10.65
N HIS A 104 2.55 1.74 11.59
CA HIS A 104 2.36 3.15 11.37
C HIS A 104 3.58 3.74 10.65
N MET A 105 3.34 4.35 9.51
CA MET A 105 4.35 5.06 8.73
C MET A 105 3.95 6.53 8.55
N PRO A 106 4.89 7.42 8.24
CA PRO A 106 4.58 8.82 8.05
C PRO A 106 3.44 9.06 7.07
N ASN A 107 2.51 9.94 7.45
CA ASN A 107 1.45 10.37 6.55
C ASN A 107 2.02 11.29 5.48
N THR A 108 1.69 11.00 4.22
CA THR A 108 2.18 11.74 3.05
C THR A 108 1.02 12.28 2.20
N TYR A 109 -0.22 12.19 2.70
CA TYR A 109 -1.40 12.59 1.95
C TYR A 109 -1.67 14.09 2.08
N VAL A 110 -1.66 14.79 0.93
CA VAL A 110 -1.81 16.25 0.85
C VAL A 110 -2.88 16.69 -0.17
N CYS A 111 -3.70 15.75 -0.68
CA CYS A 111 -4.65 16.05 -1.75
C CYS A 111 -5.90 16.80 -1.31
N LEU A 112 -6.15 16.93 -0.02
CA LEU A 112 -7.35 17.61 0.51
C LEU A 112 -6.98 18.76 1.45
N PRO A 113 -7.76 19.85 1.45
CA PRO A 113 -7.61 20.92 2.42
C PRO A 113 -7.67 20.38 3.86
N GLY A 114 -6.72 20.78 4.70
CA GLY A 114 -6.62 20.33 6.09
C GLY A 114 -5.84 19.01 6.28
N PHE A 115 -5.41 18.36 5.19
CA PHE A 115 -4.47 17.25 5.25
C PHE A 115 -3.07 17.72 4.87
N ASP A 116 -2.09 17.28 5.63
CA ASP A 116 -0.68 17.61 5.39
C ASP A 116 0.21 16.41 5.79
N VAL A 117 1.45 16.48 5.39
CA VAL A 117 2.46 15.51 5.84
C VAL A 117 2.67 15.61 7.36
N ASP A 118 3.02 14.49 7.97
CA ASP A 118 3.41 14.50 9.38
C ASP A 118 4.63 15.44 9.59
N LYS A 119 4.63 16.20 10.69
CA LYS A 119 5.81 16.95 11.12
C LYS A 119 6.97 15.98 11.40
N ASP A 120 8.19 16.41 11.17
CA ASP A 120 9.40 15.57 11.29
C ASP A 120 9.46 14.77 12.59
N GLN A 121 9.10 15.36 13.72
CA GLN A 121 9.09 14.68 15.01
C GLN A 121 8.09 13.50 15.03
N VAL A 122 6.89 13.67 14.48
CA VAL A 122 5.85 12.63 14.40
C VAL A 122 6.26 11.56 13.38
N ALA A 123 6.76 11.99 12.22
CA ALA A 123 7.24 11.10 11.18
C ALA A 123 8.37 10.19 11.70
N ASN A 124 9.38 10.76 12.35
CA ASN A 124 10.49 10.01 12.93
C ASN A 124 10.04 9.06 14.05
N ALA A 125 9.11 9.46 14.90
CA ALA A 125 8.56 8.61 15.95
C ALA A 125 7.80 7.40 15.35
N LYS A 126 7.02 7.58 14.27
CA LYS A 126 6.34 6.48 13.56
C LYS A 126 7.34 5.50 12.93
N VAL A 127 8.39 6.01 12.28
CA VAL A 127 9.44 5.18 11.68
C VAL A 127 10.16 4.37 12.76
N GLU A 128 10.54 5.00 13.87
CA GLU A 128 11.23 4.32 14.97
C GLU A 128 10.34 3.24 15.61
N ALA A 129 9.08 3.54 15.89
CA ALA A 129 8.13 2.57 16.41
C ALA A 129 7.94 1.37 15.45
N THR A 130 7.93 1.64 14.13
CA THR A 130 7.88 0.59 13.12
C THR A 130 9.15 -0.26 13.14
N HIS A 131 10.33 0.33 13.24
CA HIS A 131 11.60 -0.41 13.33
C HIS A 131 11.65 -1.35 14.54
N GLN A 132 11.11 -0.91 15.69
CA GLN A 132 11.02 -1.74 16.89
C GLN A 132 9.98 -2.86 16.75
N ARG A 133 8.92 -2.64 15.99
CA ARG A 133 7.83 -3.61 15.78
C ARG A 133 8.17 -4.70 14.74
N LEU A 134 8.92 -4.35 13.69
CA LEU A 134 9.23 -5.25 12.58
C LEU A 134 9.93 -6.56 12.99
N PRO A 135 10.88 -6.59 13.93
CA PRO A 135 11.48 -7.86 14.41
C PRO A 135 10.43 -8.84 14.95
N HIS A 136 9.48 -8.38 15.75
CA HIS A 136 8.39 -9.21 16.29
C HIS A 136 7.45 -9.74 15.19
N ILE A 137 7.16 -8.89 14.18
CA ILE A 137 6.37 -9.32 13.01
C ILE A 137 7.14 -10.40 12.24
N ALA A 138 8.44 -10.20 12.00
CA ALA A 138 9.27 -11.18 11.31
C ALA A 138 9.38 -12.51 12.07
N GLU A 139 9.47 -12.47 13.38
CA GLU A 139 9.45 -13.67 14.24
C GLU A 139 8.12 -14.42 14.08
N SER A 140 6.98 -13.74 14.17
CA SER A 140 5.66 -14.34 13.95
C SER A 140 5.52 -14.95 12.55
N ILE A 141 6.08 -14.31 11.52
CA ILE A 141 6.09 -14.81 10.13
C ILE A 141 6.97 -16.07 10.03
N ASN A 142 8.18 -16.05 10.59
CA ASN A 142 9.11 -17.20 10.57
C ASN A 142 8.52 -18.41 11.29
N ASN A 143 7.79 -18.18 12.38
CA ASN A 143 7.09 -19.21 13.14
C ASN A 143 5.74 -19.63 12.51
N LYS A 144 5.33 -18.99 11.40
CA LYS A 144 4.03 -19.19 10.73
C LYS A 144 2.83 -19.07 11.67
N GLU A 145 2.88 -18.09 12.57
CA GLU A 145 1.81 -17.86 13.53
C GLU A 145 0.53 -17.37 12.82
N LYS A 146 -0.59 -17.95 13.18
CA LYS A 146 -1.92 -17.44 12.77
C LYS A 146 -2.34 -16.32 13.69
N LYS A 147 -2.21 -15.07 13.22
CA LYS A 147 -2.33 -13.90 14.08
C LYS A 147 -2.90 -12.69 13.34
N THR A 148 -3.81 -11.99 14.00
CA THR A 148 -4.27 -10.67 13.54
C THR A 148 -3.83 -9.61 14.56
N ASP A 149 -2.85 -8.81 14.21
CA ASP A 149 -2.24 -7.77 15.03
C ASP A 149 -2.24 -6.44 14.27
N VAL A 150 -3.41 -5.82 14.21
CA VAL A 150 -3.69 -4.63 13.39
C VAL A 150 -4.37 -3.52 14.19
N CYS A 151 -4.06 -2.28 13.86
CA CYS A 151 -4.73 -1.10 14.40
C CYS A 151 -5.92 -0.72 13.50
N ARG A 152 -7.15 -1.07 13.89
CA ARG A 152 -8.37 -0.74 13.14
C ARG A 152 -8.92 0.65 13.45
N GLY A 153 -8.42 1.30 14.52
CA GLY A 153 -8.90 2.61 14.95
C GLY A 153 -10.33 2.59 15.50
N LYS A 154 -10.90 3.79 15.64
CA LYS A 154 -12.30 3.96 16.11
C LYS A 154 -13.27 3.86 14.93
N LEU A 155 -14.44 3.24 15.15
CA LEU A 155 -15.53 3.09 14.17
C LEU A 155 -15.04 2.53 12.80
N PRO A 156 -14.29 1.39 12.77
CA PRO A 156 -13.69 0.88 11.54
C PRO A 156 -14.75 0.51 10.49
N TRP A 157 -15.93 0.03 10.91
CA TRP A 157 -17.04 -0.27 10.02
C TRP A 157 -17.51 0.98 9.25
N LEU A 158 -17.75 2.09 9.97
CA LEU A 158 -18.19 3.35 9.37
C LEU A 158 -17.16 3.87 8.37
N LYS A 159 -15.88 3.86 8.75
CA LYS A 159 -14.78 4.30 7.90
C LYS A 159 -14.69 3.49 6.61
N THR A 160 -14.73 2.16 6.72
CA THR A 160 -14.48 1.26 5.59
C THR A 160 -15.68 1.14 4.65
N TYR A 161 -16.91 1.03 5.20
CA TYR A 161 -18.07 0.71 4.38
C TYR A 161 -18.95 1.91 4.02
N ILE A 162 -18.82 3.04 4.72
CA ILE A 162 -19.57 4.26 4.44
C ILE A 162 -18.64 5.36 3.92
N LEU A 163 -17.62 5.75 4.70
CA LEU A 163 -16.78 6.90 4.35
C LEU A 163 -15.87 6.60 3.15
N ARG A 164 -15.28 5.40 3.08
CA ARG A 164 -14.38 5.01 1.99
C ARG A 164 -15.04 5.06 0.60
N PRO A 165 -16.23 4.49 0.36
CA PRO A 165 -16.89 4.61 -0.95
C PRO A 165 -17.15 6.06 -1.35
N LEU A 166 -17.60 6.90 -0.42
CA LEU A 166 -17.82 8.33 -0.66
C LEU A 166 -16.50 9.03 -0.96
N PHE A 167 -15.46 8.77 -0.18
CA PHE A 167 -14.12 9.31 -0.39
C PHE A 167 -13.59 8.96 -1.78
N ASN A 168 -13.63 7.68 -2.15
CA ASN A 168 -13.13 7.23 -3.45
C ASN A 168 -13.93 7.81 -4.62
N ARG A 169 -15.24 7.99 -4.46
CA ARG A 169 -16.11 8.54 -5.53
C ARG A 169 -15.91 10.03 -5.75
N PHE A 170 -15.70 10.80 -4.68
CA PHE A 170 -15.77 12.27 -4.76
C PHE A 170 -14.42 12.95 -4.58
N LEU A 171 -13.46 12.31 -3.89
CA LEU A 171 -12.23 12.97 -3.44
C LEU A 171 -10.97 12.39 -4.09
N VAL A 172 -10.98 11.14 -4.54
CA VAL A 172 -9.84 10.55 -5.24
C VAL A 172 -9.96 10.87 -6.73
N THR A 173 -9.29 11.95 -7.15
CA THR A 173 -9.28 12.37 -8.56
C THR A 173 -8.01 13.15 -8.87
N ASP A 174 -7.50 13.00 -10.07
CA ASP A 174 -6.38 13.77 -10.61
C ASP A 174 -6.82 14.83 -11.65
N LYS A 175 -8.13 15.01 -11.82
CA LYS A 175 -8.70 15.99 -12.80
C LYS A 175 -8.20 17.41 -12.62
N TYR A 176 -7.80 17.77 -11.40
CA TYR A 176 -7.32 19.09 -11.04
C TYR A 176 -5.79 19.19 -10.97
N PHE A 177 -5.08 18.14 -11.33
CA PHE A 177 -3.62 18.16 -11.36
C PHE A 177 -3.12 18.79 -12.65
N TRP A 178 -2.17 19.69 -12.51
CA TRP A 178 -1.54 20.36 -13.64
C TRP A 178 -0.05 20.53 -13.41
N THR A 179 0.68 20.75 -14.49
CA THR A 179 2.12 21.03 -14.44
C THR A 179 2.38 22.49 -14.12
N ALA A 180 3.13 22.79 -13.07
CA ALA A 180 3.50 24.15 -12.71
C ALA A 180 4.32 24.83 -13.83
N LYS A 181 4.17 26.17 -13.98
CA LYS A 181 4.87 26.95 -15.02
C LYS A 181 6.39 26.83 -14.97
N HIS A 182 6.97 26.60 -13.80
CA HIS A 182 8.42 26.42 -13.56
C HIS A 182 8.86 24.94 -13.55
N CYS A 183 8.11 24.06 -14.17
CA CYS A 183 8.47 22.65 -14.27
C CYS A 183 9.80 22.48 -15.03
N SER A 184 10.78 21.81 -14.40
CA SER A 184 12.10 21.54 -15.00
C SER A 184 12.09 20.43 -16.05
N ARG A 185 10.94 19.82 -16.31
CA ARG A 185 10.75 18.69 -17.24
C ARG A 185 11.66 17.48 -16.94
N CYS A 186 12.08 17.28 -15.69
CA CYS A 186 12.97 16.17 -15.29
C CYS A 186 12.31 14.78 -15.39
N LYS A 187 11.02 14.68 -15.69
CA LYS A 187 10.23 13.45 -15.87
C LYS A 187 10.19 12.54 -14.62
N ARG A 188 10.57 13.05 -13.44
CA ARG A 188 10.53 12.26 -12.21
C ARG A 188 9.11 11.76 -11.93
N CYS A 189 8.10 12.61 -12.02
CA CYS A 189 6.69 12.26 -11.82
C CYS A 189 6.22 11.12 -12.76
N VAL A 190 6.65 11.13 -14.03
CA VAL A 190 6.35 10.06 -15.00
C VAL A 190 6.97 8.74 -14.56
N ARG A 191 8.25 8.76 -14.15
CA ARG A 191 8.97 7.56 -13.73
C ARG A 191 8.50 7.02 -12.37
N SER A 192 8.02 7.91 -11.49
CA SER A 192 7.60 7.55 -10.13
C SER A 192 6.14 7.15 -10.03
N CYS A 193 5.32 7.37 -11.07
CA CYS A 193 3.91 7.00 -11.03
C CYS A 193 3.75 5.46 -11.14
N PRO A 194 3.38 4.76 -10.05
CA PRO A 194 3.34 3.30 -10.04
C PRO A 194 2.24 2.73 -10.94
N LEU A 195 1.26 3.57 -11.31
CA LEU A 195 0.14 3.20 -12.17
C LEU A 195 0.32 3.63 -13.63
N GLY A 196 1.45 4.30 -13.94
CA GLY A 196 1.68 4.86 -15.27
C GLY A 196 0.62 5.87 -15.72
N ASN A 197 -0.06 6.51 -14.75
CA ASN A 197 -1.11 7.50 -15.01
C ASN A 197 -0.55 8.86 -15.45
N ILE A 198 0.74 9.11 -15.19
CA ILE A 198 1.45 10.32 -15.65
C ILE A 198 2.33 9.95 -16.85
N THR A 199 2.14 10.62 -17.96
CA THR A 199 2.80 10.35 -19.23
C THR A 199 3.37 11.63 -19.86
N LEU A 200 3.93 11.51 -21.04
CA LEU A 200 4.28 12.66 -21.88
C LEU A 200 3.30 12.73 -23.05
N ASP A 201 2.85 13.94 -23.38
CA ASP A 201 2.12 14.20 -24.62
C ASP A 201 3.05 14.16 -25.86
N GLN A 202 2.49 14.37 -27.05
CA GLN A 202 3.25 14.39 -28.31
C GLN A 202 4.32 15.49 -28.37
N GLN A 203 4.14 16.56 -27.57
CA GLN A 203 5.07 17.70 -27.47
C GLN A 203 6.12 17.50 -26.35
N GLY A 204 6.06 16.38 -25.62
CA GLY A 204 6.96 16.06 -24.51
C GLY A 204 6.59 16.76 -23.19
N ASN A 205 5.39 17.32 -23.06
CA ASN A 205 4.91 17.89 -21.81
C ASN A 205 4.31 16.79 -20.93
N ILE A 206 4.23 17.06 -19.62
CA ILE A 206 3.60 16.15 -18.65
C ILE A 206 2.08 16.15 -18.89
N ALA A 207 1.51 14.97 -19.02
CA ALA A 207 0.08 14.74 -19.17
C ALA A 207 -0.42 13.67 -18.20
N TRP A 208 -1.68 13.78 -17.76
CA TRP A 208 -2.38 12.79 -16.92
C TRP A 208 -3.39 12.03 -17.77
N LYS A 209 -3.43 10.71 -17.62
CA LYS A 209 -4.44 9.87 -18.30
C LYS A 209 -5.82 9.97 -17.68
N HIS A 210 -5.90 10.41 -16.43
CA HIS A 210 -7.14 10.51 -15.64
C HIS A 210 -7.89 9.18 -15.46
N GLU A 211 -7.17 8.06 -15.43
CA GLU A 211 -7.75 6.73 -15.34
C GLU A 211 -7.74 6.19 -13.90
N ASN A 212 -6.60 5.80 -13.39
CA ASN A 212 -6.51 5.00 -12.16
C ASN A 212 -5.69 5.69 -11.05
N CYS A 213 -5.83 7.01 -10.90
CA CYS A 213 -5.10 7.72 -9.85
C CYS A 213 -5.53 7.27 -8.45
N THR A 214 -4.55 6.95 -7.59
CA THR A 214 -4.79 6.60 -6.18
C THR A 214 -4.50 7.75 -5.22
N GLY A 215 -4.10 8.92 -5.74
CA GLY A 215 -3.75 10.06 -4.90
C GLY A 215 -2.52 9.80 -4.00
N CYS A 216 -1.57 8.99 -4.45
CA CYS A 216 -0.41 8.62 -3.63
C CYS A 216 0.66 9.70 -3.54
N LEU A 217 0.71 10.67 -4.46
CA LEU A 217 1.60 11.85 -4.61
C LEU A 217 3.09 11.63 -4.37
#